data_866cc0940a128f2e72893c1515bcf29f
#
_entry.id   866cc0940a128f2e72893c1515bcf29f
#
_cell.length_a   1.000
_cell.length_b   1.000
_cell.length_c   1.000
_cell.angle_alpha   90.00
_cell.angle_beta   90.00
_cell.angle_gamma   90.00
#
_symmetry.space_group_name_H-M   'P 1'
#
loop_
_entity.id
_entity.type
_entity.pdbx_description
1 polymer ?
#
loop_
_entity_poly.entity_id
_entity_poly.type
_entity_poly.pdbx_seq_one_letter_code
_entity_poly.pdbx_strand_id
1 'polypeptide(L)'
;WTIRSNKLERLWLLAKIEFKLRYYENKLGLFWALLKPIMDMCIYYVAFKIILKSDVPYFASYIFIGLVSWNFFVESTTGTIQLLNTKKYLYEYSNMNKLEIYISTLFANSIGFMFNLIMFLLFYHFLEAGARGLSFYNLWIIALFINLFILSLGISLILSNIYIIAKD
;
A
#
# COMPACT_ATOMS: atom_id res chain seq x y z
N TRP A 1 -5.79 -33.17 -14.20
CA TRP A 1 -4.78 -32.09 -14.22
C TRP A 1 -4.67 -31.56 -12.80
N THR A 2 -3.89 -32.22 -11.95
CA THR A 2 -3.51 -31.72 -10.64
C THR A 2 -2.39 -30.71 -10.84
N ILE A 3 -2.75 -29.45 -11.05
CA ILE A 3 -1.78 -28.34 -10.97
C ILE A 3 -1.39 -28.23 -9.50
N ARG A 4 -0.25 -28.82 -9.17
CA ARG A 4 0.47 -28.55 -7.91
C ARG A 4 1.06 -27.15 -8.04
N SER A 5 0.19 -26.11 -8.09
CA SER A 5 0.67 -24.74 -8.15
C SER A 5 1.35 -24.44 -6.83
N ASN A 6 2.61 -24.04 -6.93
CA ASN A 6 3.42 -23.60 -5.77
C ASN A 6 2.63 -22.52 -5.01
N LYS A 7 2.55 -22.62 -3.67
CA LYS A 7 1.83 -21.63 -2.84
C LYS A 7 2.23 -20.19 -3.18
N LEU A 8 3.52 -19.97 -3.45
CA LEU A 8 4.06 -18.66 -3.84
C LEU A 8 3.53 -18.18 -5.19
N GLU A 9 3.38 -19.08 -6.16
CA GLU A 9 2.84 -18.76 -7.47
C GLU A 9 1.37 -18.35 -7.41
N ARG A 10 0.57 -19.03 -6.60
CA ARG A 10 -0.83 -18.67 -6.34
C ARG A 10 -0.96 -17.31 -5.66
N LEU A 11 -0.15 -17.05 -4.64
CA LEU A 11 -0.10 -15.76 -3.94
C LEU A 11 0.22 -14.61 -4.90
N TRP A 12 1.26 -14.80 -5.72
CA TRP A 12 1.65 -13.81 -6.70
C TRP A 12 0.59 -13.56 -7.77
N LEU A 13 -0.01 -14.65 -8.30
CA LEU A 13 -1.07 -14.54 -9.29
C LEU A 13 -2.28 -13.80 -8.75
N LEU A 14 -2.71 -14.11 -7.52
CA LEU A 14 -3.81 -13.41 -6.86
C LEU A 14 -3.47 -11.93 -6.64
N ALA A 15 -2.30 -11.63 -6.11
CA ALA A 15 -1.85 -10.25 -5.91
C ALA A 15 -1.84 -9.46 -7.23
N LYS A 16 -1.38 -10.06 -8.32
CA LYS A 16 -1.38 -9.46 -9.65
C LYS A 16 -2.80 -9.22 -10.18
N ILE A 17 -3.72 -10.17 -9.99
CA ILE A 17 -5.12 -10.03 -10.39
C ILE A 17 -5.78 -8.89 -9.60
N GLU A 18 -5.61 -8.86 -8.28
CA GLU A 18 -6.16 -7.80 -7.42
C GLU A 18 -5.63 -6.42 -7.78
N PHE A 19 -4.33 -6.33 -8.01
CA PHE A 19 -3.71 -5.09 -8.48
C PHE A 19 -4.30 -4.65 -9.83
N LYS A 20 -4.45 -5.59 -10.77
CA LYS A 20 -5.04 -5.32 -12.08
C LYS A 20 -6.48 -4.82 -11.96
N LEU A 21 -7.32 -5.50 -11.19
CA LEU A 21 -8.71 -5.10 -10.96
C LEU A 21 -8.81 -3.70 -10.34
N ARG A 22 -7.92 -3.35 -9.44
CA ARG A 22 -7.94 -2.04 -8.76
C ARG A 22 -7.56 -0.89 -9.68
N TYR A 23 -6.57 -1.07 -10.55
CA TYR A 23 -5.98 0.04 -11.31
C TYR A 23 -6.27 0.01 -12.81
N TYR A 24 -6.51 -1.15 -13.42
CA TYR A 24 -6.67 -1.26 -14.87
C TYR A 24 -8.12 -1.16 -15.36
N GLU A 25 -9.10 -1.20 -14.47
CA GLU A 25 -10.51 -0.97 -14.83
C GLU A 25 -10.82 0.52 -15.07
N ASN A 26 -9.96 1.42 -14.60
CA ASN A 26 -10.10 2.85 -14.78
C ASN A 26 -9.23 3.35 -15.93
N LYS A 27 -9.75 4.29 -16.74
CA LYS A 27 -9.02 4.89 -17.87
C LYS A 27 -7.67 5.53 -17.49
N LEU A 28 -7.54 6.01 -16.26
CA LEU A 28 -6.31 6.60 -15.71
C LEU A 28 -5.37 5.57 -15.09
N GLY A 29 -5.82 4.31 -14.89
CA GLY A 29 -4.98 3.22 -14.43
C GLY A 29 -4.16 3.56 -13.19
N LEU A 30 -2.89 3.24 -13.27
CA LEU A 30 -1.91 3.43 -12.20
C LEU A 30 -1.67 4.92 -11.86
N PHE A 31 -1.95 5.83 -12.78
CA PHE A 31 -1.81 7.27 -12.53
C PHE A 31 -2.73 7.75 -11.41
N TRP A 32 -3.90 7.11 -11.23
CA TRP A 32 -4.80 7.41 -10.13
C TRP A 32 -4.20 7.10 -8.76
N ALA A 33 -3.36 6.06 -8.66
CA ALA A 33 -2.65 5.72 -7.42
C ALA A 33 -1.68 6.82 -6.96
N LEU A 34 -1.12 7.59 -7.92
CA LEU A 34 -0.23 8.70 -7.64
C LEU A 34 -0.99 10.01 -7.40
N LEU A 35 -2.09 10.23 -8.14
CA LEU A 35 -2.84 11.48 -8.08
C LEU A 35 -3.41 11.73 -6.67
N LYS A 36 -3.96 10.70 -6.03
CA LYS A 36 -4.54 10.82 -4.68
C LYS A 36 -3.52 11.34 -3.65
N PRO A 37 -2.36 10.71 -3.43
CA PRO A 37 -1.37 11.22 -2.48
C PRO A 37 -0.80 12.59 -2.85
N ILE A 38 -0.74 12.94 -4.14
CA ILE A 38 -0.33 14.30 -4.56
C ILE A 38 -1.38 15.33 -4.15
N MET A 39 -2.67 15.05 -4.37
CA MET A 39 -3.73 15.97 -3.96
C MET A 39 -3.77 16.13 -2.45
N ASP A 40 -3.66 15.05 -1.69
CA ASP A 40 -3.57 15.08 -0.23
C ASP A 40 -2.35 15.90 0.21
N MET A 41 -1.18 15.70 -0.40
CA MET A 41 0.02 16.47 -0.13
C MET A 41 -0.19 17.97 -0.39
N CYS A 42 -0.85 18.35 -1.50
CA CYS A 42 -1.14 19.75 -1.80
C CYS A 42 -2.01 20.39 -0.71
N ILE A 43 -3.05 19.69 -0.23
CA ILE A 43 -3.93 20.17 0.83
C ILE A 43 -3.12 20.40 2.12
N TYR A 44 -2.34 19.43 2.54
CA TYR A 44 -1.52 19.54 3.75
C TYR A 44 -0.42 20.60 3.60
N TYR A 45 0.18 20.72 2.42
CA TYR A 45 1.16 21.77 2.16
C TYR A 45 0.58 23.17 2.34
N VAL A 46 -0.58 23.43 1.77
CA VAL A 46 -1.29 24.71 1.93
C VAL A 46 -1.62 24.95 3.42
N ALA A 47 -2.19 23.96 4.10
CA ALA A 47 -2.59 24.09 5.49
C ALA A 47 -1.38 24.37 6.41
N PHE A 48 -0.33 23.61 6.33
CA PHE A 48 0.78 23.68 7.28
C PHE A 48 1.88 24.67 6.85
N LYS A 49 2.25 24.71 5.57
CA LYS A 49 3.33 25.60 5.11
C LYS A 49 2.86 27.03 4.89
N ILE A 50 1.66 27.22 4.31
CA ILE A 50 1.16 28.54 3.95
C ILE A 50 0.36 29.17 5.11
N ILE A 51 -0.61 28.45 5.66
CA ILE A 51 -1.51 29.00 6.70
C ILE A 51 -0.80 29.02 8.06
N LEU A 52 -0.21 27.90 8.49
CA LEU A 52 0.44 27.78 9.79
C LEU A 52 1.91 28.22 9.79
N LYS A 53 2.47 28.63 8.62
CA LYS A 53 3.84 29.12 8.45
C LYS A 53 4.91 28.19 9.07
N SER A 54 4.76 26.88 8.91
CA SER A 54 5.71 25.89 9.42
C SER A 54 7.06 25.99 8.69
N ASP A 55 8.17 26.05 9.42
CA ASP A 55 9.53 26.19 8.88
C ASP A 55 10.27 24.85 8.74
N VAL A 56 9.55 23.74 8.62
CA VAL A 56 10.15 22.42 8.39
C VAL A 56 10.81 22.37 7.00
N PRO A 57 12.12 22.07 6.92
CA PRO A 57 12.79 21.94 5.63
C PRO A 57 12.25 20.73 4.86
N TYR A 58 12.21 20.83 3.54
CA TYR A 58 11.71 19.76 2.65
C TYR A 58 10.32 19.24 3.03
N PHE A 59 9.44 20.12 3.48
CA PHE A 59 8.13 19.79 4.06
C PHE A 59 7.24 18.97 3.10
N ALA A 60 7.25 19.29 1.80
CA ALA A 60 6.46 18.56 0.80
C ALA A 60 6.88 17.08 0.71
N SER A 61 8.19 16.83 0.67
CA SER A 61 8.75 15.46 0.62
C SER A 61 8.44 14.68 1.90
N TYR A 62 8.57 15.35 3.05
CA TYR A 62 8.23 14.76 4.35
C TYR A 62 6.77 14.32 4.43
N ILE A 63 5.84 15.20 4.05
CA ILE A 63 4.41 14.88 4.04
C ILE A 63 4.09 13.79 3.04
N PHE A 64 4.65 13.83 1.83
CA PHE A 64 4.36 12.85 0.80
C PHE A 64 4.69 11.42 1.26
N ILE A 65 5.89 11.20 1.82
CA ILE A 65 6.29 9.90 2.36
C ILE A 65 5.34 9.45 3.47
N GLY A 66 5.00 10.37 4.39
CA GLY A 66 4.06 10.08 5.48
C GLY A 66 2.69 9.66 4.97
N LEU A 67 2.14 10.38 3.98
CA LEU A 67 0.84 10.09 3.38
C LEU A 67 0.83 8.77 2.61
N VAL A 68 1.87 8.49 1.84
CA VAL A 68 1.97 7.23 1.10
C VAL A 68 2.05 6.04 2.06
N SER A 69 2.83 6.16 3.14
CA SER A 69 2.94 5.14 4.19
C SER A 69 1.62 4.97 4.95
N TRP A 70 0.96 6.06 5.28
CA TRP A 70 -0.35 6.06 5.93
C TRP A 70 -1.43 5.44 5.06
N ASN A 71 -1.51 5.79 3.79
CA ASN A 71 -2.47 5.23 2.86
C ASN A 71 -2.28 3.71 2.70
N PHE A 72 -1.02 3.24 2.60
CA PHE A 72 -0.72 1.80 2.58
C PHE A 72 -1.25 1.11 3.85
N PHE A 73 -0.99 1.69 5.02
CA PHE A 73 -1.44 1.15 6.30
C PHE A 73 -2.97 1.09 6.38
N VAL A 74 -3.66 2.15 6.03
CA VAL A 74 -5.13 2.23 6.04
C VAL A 74 -5.74 1.22 5.06
N GLU A 75 -5.26 1.17 3.82
CA GLU A 75 -5.78 0.23 2.83
C GLU A 75 -5.52 -1.23 3.22
N SER A 76 -4.39 -1.51 3.86
CA SER A 76 -4.03 -2.86 4.29
C SER A 76 -4.73 -3.29 5.57
N THR A 77 -5.24 -2.39 6.38
CA THR A 77 -5.96 -2.68 7.64
C THR A 77 -7.46 -2.56 7.46
N THR A 78 -7.98 -1.36 7.25
CA THR A 78 -9.42 -1.12 7.15
C THR A 78 -10.02 -1.71 5.87
N GLY A 79 -9.28 -1.67 4.76
CA GLY A 79 -9.69 -2.26 3.48
C GLY A 79 -9.80 -3.79 3.52
N THR A 80 -9.20 -4.46 4.51
CA THR A 80 -9.22 -5.91 4.65
C THR A 80 -10.21 -6.45 5.69
N ILE A 81 -10.95 -5.57 6.39
CA ILE A 81 -11.90 -5.99 7.44
C ILE A 81 -12.93 -7.01 6.91
N GLN A 82 -13.50 -6.75 5.74
CA GLN A 82 -14.51 -7.62 5.11
C GLN A 82 -13.93 -8.61 4.09
N LEU A 83 -12.62 -8.75 4.04
CA LEU A 83 -11.92 -9.51 3.00
C LEU A 83 -12.41 -10.96 2.90
N LEU A 84 -12.59 -11.65 4.03
CA LEU A 84 -13.04 -13.02 4.04
C LEU A 84 -14.49 -13.16 3.57
N ASN A 85 -15.35 -12.18 3.78
CA ASN A 85 -16.72 -12.21 3.29
C ASN A 85 -16.76 -11.98 1.77
N THR A 86 -16.02 -10.99 1.27
CA THR A 86 -15.99 -10.65 -0.15
C THR A 86 -15.31 -11.75 -0.99
N LYS A 87 -14.32 -12.43 -0.43
CA LYS A 87 -13.56 -13.50 -1.10
C LYS A 87 -13.87 -14.89 -0.57
N LYS A 88 -15.09 -15.09 -0.07
CA LYS A 88 -15.57 -16.35 0.49
C LYS A 88 -15.37 -17.52 -0.48
N TYR A 89 -15.61 -17.29 -1.77
CA TYR A 89 -15.45 -18.27 -2.83
C TYR A 89 -14.02 -18.85 -2.95
N LEU A 90 -12.98 -18.09 -2.55
CA LEU A 90 -11.60 -18.57 -2.65
C LEU A 90 -11.28 -19.67 -1.65
N TYR A 91 -11.74 -19.56 -0.41
CA TYR A 91 -11.46 -20.60 0.59
C TYR A 91 -12.50 -21.72 0.58
N GLU A 92 -13.73 -21.48 0.13
CA GLU A 92 -14.76 -22.53 0.02
C GLU A 92 -14.59 -23.43 -1.21
N TYR A 93 -14.25 -22.84 -2.37
CA TYR A 93 -14.17 -23.60 -3.62
C TYR A 93 -12.76 -23.93 -4.09
N SER A 94 -11.75 -23.15 -3.68
CA SER A 94 -10.37 -23.33 -4.16
C SER A 94 -9.43 -23.90 -3.09
N ASN A 95 -9.93 -24.30 -1.92
CA ASN A 95 -9.11 -24.78 -0.78
C ASN A 95 -7.90 -23.87 -0.44
N MET A 96 -8.05 -22.56 -0.64
CA MET A 96 -7.02 -21.60 -0.26
C MET A 96 -7.04 -21.33 1.24
N ASN A 97 -5.87 -21.22 1.82
CA ASN A 97 -5.76 -20.83 3.22
C ASN A 97 -6.18 -19.36 3.38
N LYS A 98 -6.95 -19.03 4.42
CA LYS A 98 -7.37 -17.66 4.75
C LYS A 98 -6.17 -16.70 4.84
N LEU A 99 -5.05 -17.14 5.42
CA LEU A 99 -3.81 -16.34 5.48
C LEU A 99 -3.25 -16.02 4.09
N GLU A 100 -3.35 -16.94 3.13
CA GLU A 100 -2.90 -16.70 1.76
C GLU A 100 -3.68 -15.54 1.12
N ILE A 101 -4.98 -15.43 1.41
CA ILE A 101 -5.84 -14.35 0.91
C ILE A 101 -5.42 -12.98 1.48
N TYR A 102 -5.11 -12.90 2.80
CA TYR A 102 -4.61 -11.65 3.39
C TYR A 102 -3.26 -11.25 2.82
N ILE A 103 -2.33 -12.18 2.76
CA ILE A 103 -0.98 -11.93 2.24
C ILE A 103 -1.05 -11.47 0.78
N SER A 104 -1.88 -12.08 -0.07
CA SER A 104 -2.02 -11.68 -1.47
C SER A 104 -2.56 -10.25 -1.62
N THR A 105 -3.54 -9.87 -0.78
CA THR A 105 -4.10 -8.52 -0.78
C THR A 105 -3.07 -7.48 -0.30
N LEU A 106 -2.30 -7.80 0.74
CA LEU A 106 -1.22 -6.93 1.19
C LEU A 106 -0.12 -6.79 0.12
N PHE A 107 0.20 -7.85 -0.60
CA PHE A 107 1.13 -7.76 -1.74
C PHE A 107 0.58 -6.87 -2.86
N ALA A 108 -0.71 -6.95 -3.17
CA ALA A 108 -1.33 -6.05 -4.14
C ALA A 108 -1.21 -4.57 -3.71
N ASN A 109 -1.48 -4.26 -2.43
CA ASN A 109 -1.29 -2.92 -1.86
C ASN A 109 0.18 -2.49 -1.90
N SER A 110 1.11 -3.43 -1.66
CA SER A 110 2.56 -3.17 -1.70
C SER A 110 3.04 -2.76 -3.08
N ILE A 111 2.46 -3.29 -4.16
CA ILE A 111 2.80 -2.88 -5.52
C ILE A 111 2.45 -1.40 -5.72
N GLY A 112 1.26 -0.97 -5.29
CA GLY A 112 0.85 0.44 -5.33
C GLY A 112 1.75 1.35 -4.48
N PHE A 113 2.09 0.90 -3.27
CA PHE A 113 3.04 1.61 -2.40
C PHE A 113 4.41 1.77 -3.04
N MET A 114 4.97 0.69 -3.60
CA MET A 114 6.27 0.73 -4.28
C MET A 114 6.27 1.64 -5.50
N PHE A 115 5.17 1.65 -6.26
CA PHE A 115 5.03 2.59 -7.37
C PHE A 115 5.09 4.05 -6.90
N ASN A 116 4.33 4.42 -5.86
CA ASN A 116 4.37 5.77 -5.29
C ASN A 116 5.76 6.13 -4.75
N LEU A 117 6.44 5.18 -4.11
CA LEU A 117 7.78 5.38 -3.57
C LEU A 117 8.83 5.58 -4.66
N ILE A 118 8.77 4.82 -5.75
CA ILE A 118 9.65 5.00 -6.92
C ILE A 118 9.42 6.38 -7.54
N MET A 119 8.16 6.77 -7.75
CA MET A 119 7.83 8.08 -8.28
C MET A 119 8.32 9.20 -7.38
N PHE A 120 8.17 9.06 -6.06
CA PHE A 120 8.72 10.00 -5.09
C PHE A 120 10.25 10.12 -5.19
N LEU A 121 10.98 9.01 -5.24
CA LEU A 121 12.44 9.02 -5.35
C LEU A 121 12.90 9.69 -6.65
N LEU A 122 12.18 9.48 -7.75
CA LEU A 122 12.44 10.16 -9.01
C LEU A 122 12.24 11.68 -8.88
N PHE A 123 11.09 12.12 -8.34
CA PHE A 123 10.81 13.53 -8.12
C PHE A 123 11.81 14.18 -7.18
N TYR A 124 12.13 13.54 -6.06
CA TYR A 124 13.09 14.04 -5.09
C TYR A 124 14.48 14.21 -5.71
N HIS A 125 14.93 13.22 -6.47
CA HIS A 125 16.25 13.27 -7.12
C HIS A 125 16.34 14.41 -8.15
N PHE A 126 15.30 14.61 -8.95
CA PHE A 126 15.29 15.62 -10.03
C PHE A 126 15.04 17.04 -9.53
N LEU A 127 14.21 17.23 -8.51
CA LEU A 127 13.74 18.56 -8.09
C LEU A 127 14.44 19.10 -6.84
N GLU A 128 14.71 18.28 -5.84
CA GLU A 128 15.23 18.77 -4.55
C GLU A 128 16.69 18.41 -4.28
N ALA A 129 17.16 17.26 -4.68
CA ALA A 129 18.47 16.76 -4.29
C ALA A 129 19.62 17.26 -5.18
N GLY A 130 19.34 17.79 -6.39
CA GLY A 130 20.36 18.17 -7.35
C GLY A 130 21.54 17.22 -7.33
N ALA A 131 21.68 16.25 -8.12
CA ALA A 131 22.81 15.33 -8.28
C ALA A 131 23.38 14.66 -6.99
N ARG A 132 22.75 14.80 -5.82
CA ARG A 132 23.09 14.00 -4.63
C ARG A 132 22.58 12.58 -4.86
N GLY A 133 23.52 11.66 -5.12
CA GLY A 133 23.21 10.26 -5.38
C GLY A 133 22.40 9.61 -4.25
N LEU A 134 21.80 8.47 -4.55
CA LEU A 134 21.13 7.61 -3.58
C LEU A 134 22.06 7.35 -2.39
N SER A 135 21.70 7.85 -1.22
CA SER A 135 22.48 7.68 -0.01
C SER A 135 22.12 6.34 0.66
N PHE A 136 23.06 5.77 1.41
CA PHE A 136 22.80 4.58 2.24
C PHE A 136 21.60 4.72 3.19
N TYR A 137 21.24 5.94 3.55
CA TYR A 137 20.03 6.22 4.34
C TYR A 137 18.74 5.79 3.67
N ASN A 138 18.71 5.68 2.34
CA ASN A 138 17.53 5.20 1.60
C ASN A 138 17.24 3.70 1.85
N LEU A 139 18.23 2.93 2.32
CA LEU A 139 18.02 1.53 2.70
C LEU A 139 17.08 1.38 3.92
N TRP A 140 17.02 2.39 4.80
CA TRP A 140 16.08 2.40 5.92
C TRP A 140 14.61 2.37 5.49
N ILE A 141 14.30 2.84 4.28
CA ILE A 141 12.95 2.75 3.70
C ILE A 141 12.51 1.29 3.57
N ILE A 142 13.43 0.39 3.22
CA ILE A 142 13.14 -1.05 3.10
C ILE A 142 12.79 -1.64 4.48
N ALA A 143 13.58 -1.31 5.50
CA ALA A 143 13.33 -1.76 6.87
C ALA A 143 11.98 -1.22 7.40
N LEU A 144 11.69 0.04 7.13
CA LEU A 144 10.40 0.66 7.47
C LEU A 144 9.24 -0.03 6.77
N PHE A 145 9.39 -0.34 5.49
CA PHE A 145 8.35 -1.05 4.72
C PHE A 145 8.07 -2.44 5.28
N ILE A 146 9.11 -3.22 5.60
CA ILE A 146 8.96 -4.55 6.18
C ILE A 146 8.20 -4.47 7.51
N ASN A 147 8.59 -3.51 8.38
CA ASN A 147 7.91 -3.29 9.66
C ASN A 147 6.43 -2.92 9.44
N LEU A 148 6.16 -1.99 8.54
CA LEU A 148 4.80 -1.55 8.22
C LEU A 148 3.95 -2.68 7.62
N PHE A 149 4.54 -3.54 6.79
CA PHE A 149 3.86 -4.71 6.22
C PHE A 149 3.45 -5.72 7.31
N ILE A 150 4.38 -6.06 8.22
CA ILE A 150 4.11 -7.00 9.33
C ILE A 150 3.06 -6.42 10.28
N LEU A 151 3.17 -5.14 10.63
CA LEU A 151 2.21 -4.44 11.48
C LEU A 151 0.81 -4.45 10.85
N SER A 152 0.71 -4.08 9.58
CA SER A 152 -0.56 -4.06 8.84
C SER A 152 -1.20 -5.45 8.76
N LEU A 153 -0.40 -6.49 8.54
CA LEU A 153 -0.88 -7.86 8.52
C LEU A 153 -1.44 -8.28 9.88
N GLY A 154 -0.73 -8.01 10.96
CA GLY A 154 -1.18 -8.32 12.32
C GLY A 154 -2.50 -7.62 12.66
N ILE A 155 -2.59 -6.32 12.40
CA ILE A 155 -3.80 -5.53 12.67
C ILE A 155 -4.97 -5.97 11.77
N SER A 156 -4.73 -6.25 10.49
CA SER A 156 -5.78 -6.72 9.57
C SER A 156 -6.42 -8.02 10.04
N LEU A 157 -5.63 -8.97 10.53
CA LEU A 157 -6.12 -10.23 11.07
C LEU A 157 -6.96 -10.01 12.33
N ILE A 158 -6.54 -9.13 13.24
CA ILE A 158 -7.28 -8.80 14.46
C ILE A 158 -8.61 -8.14 14.11
N LEU A 159 -8.60 -7.09 13.27
CA LEU A 159 -9.81 -6.36 12.90
C LEU A 159 -10.82 -7.24 12.16
N SER A 160 -10.36 -8.13 11.28
CA SER A 160 -11.23 -9.04 10.57
C SER A 160 -11.86 -10.08 11.51
N ASN A 161 -11.13 -10.60 12.50
CA ASN A 161 -11.68 -11.50 13.51
C ASN A 161 -12.73 -10.79 14.37
N ILE A 162 -12.44 -9.56 14.82
CA ILE A 162 -13.41 -8.75 15.58
C ILE A 162 -14.68 -8.53 14.75
N TYR A 163 -14.53 -8.21 13.47
CA TYR A 163 -15.67 -7.99 12.57
C TYR A 163 -16.55 -9.24 12.41
N ILE A 164 -15.95 -10.43 12.29
CA ILE A 164 -16.69 -11.69 12.18
C ILE A 164 -17.50 -11.94 13.46
N ILE A 165 -16.88 -11.74 14.64
CA ILE A 165 -17.53 -11.95 15.94
C ILE A 165 -18.64 -10.90 16.19
N ALA A 166 -18.41 -9.65 15.81
CA ALA A 166 -19.36 -8.56 16.03
C ALA A 166 -20.56 -8.58 15.09
N LYS A 167 -20.47 -9.31 13.97
CA LYS A 167 -21.54 -9.41 12.99
C LYS A 167 -22.62 -10.46 13.36
N ASP A 168 -22.24 -11.43 14.17
CA ASP A 168 -23.16 -12.45 14.71
C ASP A 168 -23.91 -11.91 15.92
#